data_ca3fd65fd0785d7e26d80749d77a468b
#
_entry.id   ca3fd65fd0785d7e26d80749d77a468b
#
_cell.length_a   1.000
_cell.length_b   1.000
_cell.length_c   1.000
_cell.angle_alpha   90.00
_cell.angle_beta   90.00
_cell.angle_gamma   90.00
#
_symmetry.space_group_name_H-M   'P 1'
#
loop_
_entity.id
_entity.type
_entity.pdbx_description
1 polymer ?
#
loop_
_entity_poly.entity_id
_entity_poly.type
_entity_poly.pdbx_seq_one_letter_code
_entity_poly.pdbx_strand_id
1 'polypeptide(L)'
;IIELPGAYRSANVLAISATDSLHELRSAAEDFEASAAGARLQAERSVWIERLPKEPDEVFPWLLAQEQATVSQLLTFLAAVTVNGIYGTEPEQQSNEPLAQALGLDMNRWWKVTGDSYFNHVSKARVLDVVAEAVDASAASPLAAQKKDAVVAGAERALSGARWLPDCLRTASTRDSDTGAAQSRASTDEEASALAA
;
A
#
# COMPACT_ATOMS: atom_id res chain seq x y z
N ILE A 1 7.45 -11.76 -13.58
CA ILE A 1 8.32 -12.80 -14.15
C ILE A 1 8.59 -12.40 -15.57
N ILE A 2 9.84 -12.42 -15.97
CA ILE A 2 10.22 -12.22 -17.36
C ILE A 2 9.87 -13.54 -18.05
N GLU A 3 8.78 -13.57 -18.82
CA GLU A 3 8.51 -14.70 -19.71
C GLU A 3 9.57 -14.67 -20.80
N LEU A 4 10.46 -15.64 -20.77
CA LEU A 4 11.42 -15.86 -21.83
C LEU A 4 10.75 -16.71 -22.91
N PRO A 5 10.46 -16.16 -24.11
CA PRO A 5 9.86 -16.92 -25.18
C PRO A 5 10.86 -18.00 -25.62
N GLY A 6 10.45 -19.26 -25.60
CA GLY A 6 11.19 -20.36 -26.16
C GLY A 6 12.10 -21.16 -25.21
N ALA A 7 11.89 -21.05 -23.89
CA ALA A 7 12.61 -21.93 -22.95
C ALA A 7 12.30 -23.40 -23.25
N TYR A 8 13.26 -24.10 -23.85
CA TYR A 8 13.23 -25.55 -23.95
C TYR A 8 13.09 -26.13 -22.54
N ARG A 9 12.12 -27.05 -22.36
CA ARG A 9 12.02 -27.86 -21.13
C ARG A 9 13.23 -28.80 -21.08
N SER A 10 14.34 -28.28 -20.59
CA SER A 10 15.41 -29.12 -20.10
C SER A 10 14.90 -29.83 -18.86
N ALA A 11 15.32 -31.07 -18.62
CA ALA A 11 14.99 -31.81 -17.41
C ALA A 11 15.67 -31.12 -16.22
N ASN A 12 15.02 -30.10 -15.68
CA ASN A 12 15.54 -29.35 -14.54
C ASN A 12 15.43 -30.21 -13.29
N VAL A 13 16.54 -30.34 -12.58
CA VAL A 13 16.61 -31.02 -11.28
C VAL A 13 15.77 -30.27 -10.23
N LEU A 14 15.57 -28.97 -10.44
CA LEU A 14 14.78 -28.11 -9.59
C LEU A 14 13.82 -27.28 -10.47
N ALA A 15 12.54 -27.32 -10.19
CA ALA A 15 11.53 -26.46 -10.80
C ALA A 15 10.98 -25.52 -9.74
N ILE A 16 11.13 -24.21 -9.97
CA ILE A 16 10.52 -23.16 -9.16
C ILE A 16 9.55 -22.41 -10.09
N SER A 17 8.28 -22.35 -9.70
CA SER A 17 7.26 -21.56 -10.39
C SER A 17 6.91 -20.34 -9.54
N ALA A 18 6.77 -19.19 -10.18
CA ALA A 18 6.31 -17.97 -9.56
C ALA A 18 5.43 -17.21 -10.56
N THR A 19 4.35 -16.60 -10.08
CA THR A 19 3.42 -15.84 -10.91
C THR A 19 3.59 -14.35 -10.65
N ASP A 20 3.69 -13.55 -11.71
CA ASP A 20 3.69 -12.09 -11.61
C ASP A 20 2.26 -11.61 -11.30
N SER A 21 2.09 -10.93 -10.16
CA SER A 21 0.79 -10.42 -9.70
C SER A 21 0.35 -9.14 -10.42
N LEU A 22 1.17 -8.58 -11.31
CA LEU A 22 0.92 -7.28 -11.94
C LEU A 22 -0.38 -7.26 -12.76
N HIS A 23 -0.70 -8.36 -13.43
CA HIS A 23 -1.94 -8.46 -14.21
C HIS A 23 -3.18 -8.36 -13.30
N GLU A 24 -3.17 -9.06 -12.17
CA GLU A 24 -4.26 -9.05 -11.20
C GLU A 24 -4.38 -7.68 -10.51
N LEU A 25 -3.25 -7.05 -10.15
CA LEU A 25 -3.22 -5.71 -9.57
C LEU A 25 -3.81 -4.65 -10.52
N ARG A 26 -3.48 -4.72 -11.82
CA ARG A 26 -4.05 -3.84 -12.85
C ARG A 26 -5.55 -4.08 -13.05
N SER A 27 -5.99 -5.32 -12.93
CA SER A 27 -7.42 -5.66 -13.05
C SER A 27 -8.22 -5.21 -11.84
N ALA A 28 -7.60 -5.18 -10.66
CA ALA A 28 -8.24 -4.75 -9.42
C ALA A 28 -8.30 -3.22 -9.27
N ALA A 29 -7.34 -2.49 -9.86
CA ALA A 29 -7.28 -1.03 -9.82
C ALA A 29 -6.80 -0.49 -11.17
N GLU A 30 -7.71 0.13 -11.93
CA GLU A 30 -7.42 0.69 -13.27
C GLU A 30 -6.31 1.77 -13.23
N ASP A 31 -6.21 2.50 -12.13
CA ASP A 31 -5.21 3.54 -11.88
C ASP A 31 -3.94 3.03 -11.17
N PHE A 32 -3.78 1.72 -11.01
CA PHE A 32 -2.63 1.13 -10.30
C PHE A 32 -1.29 1.66 -10.79
N GLU A 33 -1.09 1.80 -12.10
CA GLU A 33 0.19 2.27 -12.68
C GLU A 33 0.48 3.74 -12.35
N ALA A 34 -0.56 4.55 -12.19
CA ALA A 34 -0.44 5.96 -11.79
C ALA A 34 -0.23 6.12 -10.27
N SER A 35 -0.48 5.08 -9.49
CA SER A 35 -0.25 5.09 -8.05
C SER A 35 1.25 5.18 -7.72
N ALA A 36 1.56 5.69 -6.51
CA ALA A 36 2.96 5.78 -6.05
C ALA A 36 3.64 4.40 -6.01
N ALA A 37 2.91 3.35 -5.63
CA ALA A 37 3.41 1.98 -5.58
C ALA A 37 3.63 1.40 -6.98
N GLY A 38 2.66 1.57 -7.88
CA GLY A 38 2.76 1.11 -9.27
C GLY A 38 3.89 1.79 -10.02
N ALA A 39 4.00 3.11 -9.91
CA ALA A 39 5.09 3.88 -10.52
C ALA A 39 6.47 3.43 -10.00
N ARG A 40 6.61 3.18 -8.69
CA ARG A 40 7.85 2.68 -8.11
C ARG A 40 8.20 1.28 -8.61
N LEU A 41 7.23 0.37 -8.64
CA LEU A 41 7.42 -0.99 -9.14
C LEU A 41 7.85 -0.99 -10.60
N GLN A 42 7.23 -0.15 -11.42
CA GLN A 42 7.58 -0.02 -12.84
C GLN A 42 8.99 0.56 -13.04
N ALA A 43 9.39 1.54 -12.24
CA ALA A 43 10.75 2.09 -12.28
C ALA A 43 11.81 1.02 -11.95
N GLU A 44 11.60 0.23 -10.90
CA GLU A 44 12.50 -0.88 -10.54
C GLU A 44 12.54 -1.96 -11.64
N ARG A 45 11.39 -2.28 -12.23
CA ARG A 45 11.32 -3.23 -13.35
C ARG A 45 12.16 -2.75 -14.53
N SER A 46 12.08 -1.47 -14.88
CA SER A 46 12.87 -0.89 -15.98
C SER A 46 14.36 -0.99 -15.72
N VAL A 47 14.82 -0.70 -14.50
CA VAL A 47 16.23 -0.84 -14.11
C VAL A 47 16.72 -2.28 -14.31
N TRP A 48 15.92 -3.28 -13.91
CA TRP A 48 16.31 -4.67 -14.07
C TRP A 48 16.29 -5.12 -15.55
N ILE A 49 15.32 -4.68 -16.35
CA ILE A 49 15.26 -4.98 -17.79
C ILE A 49 16.49 -4.43 -18.51
N GLU A 50 16.99 -3.24 -18.15
CA GLU A 50 18.18 -2.65 -18.74
C GLU A 50 19.47 -3.38 -18.33
N ARG A 51 19.51 -3.94 -17.12
CA ARG A 51 20.70 -4.63 -16.56
C ARG A 51 20.82 -6.08 -16.98
N LEU A 52 19.71 -6.74 -17.22
CA LEU A 52 19.70 -8.17 -17.60
C LEU A 52 20.12 -8.36 -19.05
N PRO A 53 20.85 -9.44 -19.37
CA PRO A 53 21.08 -9.85 -20.74
C PRO A 53 19.78 -10.03 -21.51
N LYS A 54 19.80 -9.70 -22.79
CA LYS A 54 18.64 -9.85 -23.68
C LYS A 54 18.40 -11.29 -24.10
N GLU A 55 19.50 -12.04 -24.22
CA GLU A 55 19.47 -13.44 -24.61
C GLU A 55 19.30 -14.33 -23.37
N PRO A 56 18.31 -15.23 -23.36
CA PRO A 56 18.02 -16.10 -22.22
C PRO A 56 19.23 -16.95 -21.77
N ASP A 57 20.00 -17.44 -22.71
CA ASP A 57 21.14 -18.31 -22.44
C ASP A 57 22.30 -17.56 -21.74
N GLU A 58 22.33 -16.25 -21.83
CA GLU A 58 23.33 -15.40 -21.19
C GLU A 58 22.97 -15.05 -19.74
N VAL A 59 21.72 -15.24 -19.31
CA VAL A 59 21.26 -14.83 -17.97
C VAL A 59 21.99 -15.61 -16.88
N PHE A 60 22.14 -16.93 -17.03
CA PHE A 60 22.80 -17.74 -15.99
C PHE A 60 24.30 -17.44 -15.86
N PRO A 61 25.09 -17.39 -16.95
CA PRO A 61 26.48 -16.94 -16.87
C PRO A 61 26.63 -15.53 -16.28
N TRP A 62 25.72 -14.61 -16.65
CA TRP A 62 25.70 -13.26 -16.10
C TRP A 62 25.45 -13.26 -14.58
N LEU A 63 24.49 -14.06 -14.09
CA LEU A 63 24.21 -14.19 -12.66
C LEU A 63 25.43 -14.70 -11.88
N LEU A 64 26.16 -15.68 -12.43
CA LEU A 64 27.37 -16.21 -11.80
C LEU A 64 28.50 -15.19 -11.69
N ALA A 65 28.53 -14.20 -12.57
CA ALA A 65 29.52 -13.13 -12.56
C ALA A 65 29.14 -11.94 -11.64
N GLN A 66 27.91 -11.92 -11.09
CA GLN A 66 27.48 -10.83 -10.24
C GLN A 66 27.93 -10.99 -8.80
N GLU A 67 28.06 -9.87 -8.11
CA GLU A 67 28.20 -9.86 -6.66
C GLU A 67 26.94 -10.38 -5.97
N GLN A 68 27.11 -11.04 -4.81
CA GLN A 68 25.99 -11.58 -4.03
C GLN A 68 24.91 -10.53 -3.71
N ALA A 69 25.31 -9.28 -3.48
CA ALA A 69 24.37 -8.18 -3.23
C ALA A 69 23.44 -7.95 -4.43
N THR A 70 23.96 -7.96 -5.65
CA THR A 70 23.18 -7.80 -6.88
C THR A 70 22.18 -8.95 -7.07
N VAL A 71 22.64 -10.19 -6.86
CA VAL A 71 21.78 -11.37 -6.95
C VAL A 71 20.67 -11.32 -5.91
N SER A 72 20.97 -10.91 -4.68
CA SER A 72 19.98 -10.75 -3.60
C SER A 72 18.97 -9.65 -3.90
N GLN A 73 19.39 -8.53 -4.48
CA GLN A 73 18.49 -7.45 -4.90
C GLN A 73 17.52 -7.91 -6.01
N LEU A 74 18.05 -8.63 -7.02
CA LEU A 74 17.22 -9.19 -8.08
C LEU A 74 16.21 -10.20 -7.51
N LEU A 75 16.64 -11.09 -6.62
CA LEU A 75 15.75 -12.05 -5.96
C LEU A 75 14.67 -11.34 -5.15
N THR A 76 15.03 -10.28 -4.43
CA THR A 76 14.07 -9.46 -3.67
C THR A 76 13.03 -8.83 -4.60
N PHE A 77 13.46 -8.26 -5.73
CA PHE A 77 12.55 -7.71 -6.73
C PHE A 77 11.62 -8.79 -7.30
N LEU A 78 12.17 -9.94 -7.70
CA LEU A 78 11.38 -11.07 -8.23
C LEU A 78 10.38 -11.61 -7.20
N ALA A 79 10.76 -11.69 -5.92
CA ALA A 79 9.84 -12.05 -4.85
C ALA A 79 8.75 -10.98 -4.66
N ALA A 80 9.11 -9.70 -4.68
CA ALA A 80 8.14 -8.61 -4.52
C ALA A 80 7.05 -8.61 -5.60
N VAL A 81 7.37 -8.89 -6.86
CA VAL A 81 6.38 -8.93 -7.95
C VAL A 81 5.43 -10.14 -7.87
N THR A 82 5.70 -11.12 -7.02
CA THR A 82 4.80 -12.27 -6.78
C THR A 82 3.84 -12.04 -5.62
N VAL A 83 4.02 -10.96 -4.84
CA VAL A 83 3.14 -10.67 -3.71
C VAL A 83 1.80 -10.18 -4.25
N ASN A 84 0.74 -10.90 -3.94
CA ASN A 84 -0.63 -10.51 -4.24
C ASN A 84 -1.34 -10.09 -2.94
N GLY A 85 -1.68 -8.81 -2.85
CA GLY A 85 -2.39 -8.22 -1.72
C GLY A 85 -3.86 -7.93 -2.00
N ILE A 86 -4.39 -8.38 -3.12
CA ILE A 86 -5.79 -8.18 -3.50
C ILE A 86 -6.65 -9.01 -2.55
N TYR A 87 -7.62 -8.34 -1.92
CA TYR A 87 -8.60 -9.01 -1.07
C TYR A 87 -9.57 -9.79 -1.98
N GLY A 88 -9.39 -11.10 -2.05
CA GLY A 88 -10.24 -11.98 -2.87
C GLY A 88 -11.42 -12.53 -2.10
N THR A 89 -12.33 -13.16 -2.84
CA THR A 89 -13.49 -13.89 -2.30
C THR A 89 -13.12 -15.28 -1.76
N GLU A 90 -11.89 -15.72 -1.95
CA GLU A 90 -11.41 -17.03 -1.52
C GLU A 90 -10.99 -16.98 -0.04
N PRO A 91 -11.61 -17.80 0.84
CA PRO A 91 -11.34 -17.77 2.28
C PRO A 91 -9.93 -18.25 2.66
N GLU A 92 -9.19 -18.86 1.74
CA GLU A 92 -7.85 -19.40 1.97
C GLU A 92 -6.73 -18.41 1.61
N GLN A 93 -7.06 -17.18 1.14
CA GLN A 93 -6.05 -16.18 0.83
C GLN A 93 -5.35 -15.74 2.12
N GLN A 94 -4.07 -16.10 2.22
CA GLN A 94 -3.25 -15.76 3.39
C GLN A 94 -3.13 -14.23 3.50
N SER A 95 -3.35 -13.74 4.70
CA SER A 95 -3.15 -12.31 4.99
C SER A 95 -1.69 -11.92 4.79
N ASN A 96 -1.45 -10.81 4.10
CA ASN A 96 -0.13 -10.20 3.99
C ASN A 96 0.28 -9.41 5.25
N GLU A 97 -0.55 -9.40 6.28
CA GLU A 97 -0.30 -8.70 7.55
C GLU A 97 1.05 -9.07 8.20
N PRO A 98 1.43 -10.37 8.33
CA PRO A 98 2.73 -10.71 8.91
C PRO A 98 3.90 -10.17 8.09
N LEU A 99 3.80 -10.16 6.76
CA LEU A 99 4.82 -9.60 5.88
C LEU A 99 4.90 -8.08 6.03
N ALA A 100 3.76 -7.39 6.03
CA ALA A 100 3.68 -5.95 6.23
C ALA A 100 4.28 -5.54 7.58
N GLN A 101 3.98 -6.28 8.63
CA GLN A 101 4.52 -6.05 9.97
C GLN A 101 6.04 -6.29 10.02
N ALA A 102 6.54 -7.39 9.45
CA ALA A 102 7.97 -7.70 9.42
C ALA A 102 8.78 -6.65 8.66
N LEU A 103 8.19 -6.06 7.61
CA LEU A 103 8.80 -4.98 6.82
C LEU A 103 8.61 -3.59 7.43
N GLY A 104 7.84 -3.44 8.50
CA GLY A 104 7.49 -2.14 9.06
C GLY A 104 6.77 -1.26 8.04
N LEU A 105 5.85 -1.82 7.25
CA LEU A 105 5.17 -1.13 6.17
C LEU A 105 4.29 -0.01 6.71
N ASP A 106 4.59 1.22 6.29
CA ASP A 106 3.78 2.42 6.57
C ASP A 106 3.01 2.82 5.30
N MET A 107 1.74 2.48 5.26
CA MET A 107 0.87 2.76 4.10
C MET A 107 0.66 4.26 3.85
N ASN A 108 0.89 5.14 4.82
CA ASN A 108 0.85 6.60 4.61
C ASN A 108 1.88 7.11 3.60
N ARG A 109 2.90 6.31 3.30
CA ARG A 109 3.89 6.62 2.26
C ARG A 109 3.40 6.32 0.85
N TRP A 110 2.44 5.40 0.73
CA TRP A 110 2.00 4.82 -0.53
C TRP A 110 0.59 5.20 -0.92
N TRP A 111 -0.24 5.55 0.07
CA TRP A 111 -1.64 5.85 -0.14
C TRP A 111 -2.06 7.11 0.60
N LYS A 112 -2.93 7.89 -0.03
CA LYS A 112 -3.53 9.09 0.56
C LYS A 112 -5.03 9.06 0.35
N VAL A 113 -5.77 9.52 1.34
CA VAL A 113 -7.22 9.68 1.24
C VAL A 113 -7.55 10.88 0.36
N THR A 114 -8.26 10.61 -0.73
CA THR A 114 -8.76 11.61 -1.68
C THR A 114 -10.20 11.30 -2.07
N GLY A 115 -10.83 12.17 -2.86
CA GLY A 115 -12.12 11.88 -3.51
C GLY A 115 -12.06 10.57 -4.28
N ASP A 116 -11.08 10.45 -5.16
CA ASP A 116 -10.97 9.32 -6.08
C ASP A 116 -10.56 8.03 -5.38
N SER A 117 -9.67 8.10 -4.39
CA SER A 117 -9.18 6.89 -3.71
C SER A 117 -10.17 6.37 -2.64
N TYR A 118 -11.07 7.22 -2.10
CA TYR A 118 -11.94 6.81 -1.00
C TYR A 118 -13.27 7.58 -0.89
N PHE A 119 -13.27 8.91 -0.84
CA PHE A 119 -14.47 9.65 -0.42
C PHE A 119 -15.63 9.56 -1.40
N ASN A 120 -15.39 9.43 -2.71
CA ASN A 120 -16.44 9.27 -3.71
C ASN A 120 -17.14 7.90 -3.58
N HIS A 121 -16.45 6.91 -3.04
CA HIS A 121 -16.92 5.52 -2.92
C HIS A 121 -17.69 5.23 -1.62
N VAL A 122 -17.72 6.19 -0.67
CA VAL A 122 -18.42 6.02 0.61
C VAL A 122 -19.57 6.99 0.78
N SER A 123 -20.43 6.76 1.77
CA SER A 123 -21.54 7.67 2.08
C SER A 123 -21.06 9.01 2.63
N LYS A 124 -21.86 10.07 2.48
CA LYS A 124 -21.57 11.38 3.09
C LYS A 124 -21.37 11.28 4.60
N ALA A 125 -22.15 10.46 5.29
CA ALA A 125 -22.01 10.26 6.72
C ALA A 125 -20.60 9.72 7.05
N ARG A 126 -20.13 8.70 6.30
CA ARG A 126 -18.79 8.16 6.51
C ARG A 126 -17.68 9.19 6.23
N VAL A 127 -17.83 10.07 5.25
CA VAL A 127 -16.87 11.16 5.01
C VAL A 127 -16.77 12.07 6.23
N LEU A 128 -17.92 12.44 6.83
CA LEU A 128 -17.96 13.29 8.03
C LEU A 128 -17.34 12.58 9.24
N ASP A 129 -17.62 11.28 9.42
CA ASP A 129 -16.99 10.47 10.49
C ASP A 129 -15.47 10.45 10.35
N VAL A 130 -14.95 10.28 9.12
CA VAL A 130 -13.50 10.31 8.85
C VAL A 130 -12.88 11.66 9.20
N VAL A 131 -13.55 12.77 8.87
CA VAL A 131 -13.07 14.12 9.24
C VAL A 131 -13.05 14.28 10.76
N ALA A 132 -14.09 13.81 11.45
CA ALA A 132 -14.16 13.87 12.91
C ALA A 132 -13.11 12.98 13.58
N GLU A 133 -12.85 11.79 13.00
CA GLU A 133 -11.83 10.86 13.48
C GLU A 133 -10.39 11.39 13.29
N ALA A 134 -10.11 11.93 12.10
CA ALA A 134 -8.75 12.31 11.69
C ALA A 134 -8.32 13.71 12.16
N VAL A 135 -9.26 14.60 12.35
CA VAL A 135 -9.03 15.98 12.75
C VAL A 135 -9.73 16.26 14.08
N ASP A 136 -11.02 16.55 14.05
CA ASP A 136 -11.91 16.68 15.19
C ASP A 136 -13.38 16.85 14.75
N ALA A 137 -14.33 16.74 15.69
CA ALA A 137 -15.75 16.90 15.42
C ALA A 137 -16.13 18.33 14.99
N SER A 138 -15.35 19.35 15.39
CA SER A 138 -15.62 20.74 15.02
C SER A 138 -15.31 21.00 13.55
N ALA A 139 -14.33 20.30 12.98
CA ALA A 139 -14.01 20.36 11.55
C ALA A 139 -15.08 19.69 10.67
N ALA A 140 -15.75 18.66 11.16
CA ALA A 140 -16.84 17.97 10.45
C ALA A 140 -18.17 18.78 10.44
N SER A 141 -18.45 19.52 11.50
CA SER A 141 -19.71 20.26 11.69
C SER A 141 -20.11 21.18 10.52
N PRO A 142 -19.24 22.07 10.01
CA PRO A 142 -19.58 22.98 8.92
C PRO A 142 -19.80 22.25 7.58
N LEU A 143 -19.26 21.03 7.43
CA LEU A 143 -19.42 20.22 6.24
C LEU A 143 -20.77 19.50 6.22
N ALA A 144 -21.37 19.23 7.37
CA ALA A 144 -22.61 18.44 7.48
C ALA A 144 -23.81 19.00 6.69
N ALA A 145 -23.91 20.32 6.58
CA ALA A 145 -24.98 20.98 5.84
C ALA A 145 -24.77 21.04 4.31
N GLN A 146 -23.57 20.68 3.83
CA GLN A 146 -23.19 20.83 2.43
C GLN A 146 -23.59 19.59 1.60
N LYS A 147 -23.62 19.73 0.27
CA LYS A 147 -23.79 18.60 -0.66
C LYS A 147 -22.55 17.71 -0.67
N LYS A 148 -22.72 16.42 -1.08
CA LYS A 148 -21.63 15.41 -1.02
C LYS A 148 -20.34 15.90 -1.67
N ASP A 149 -20.39 16.49 -2.86
CA ASP A 149 -19.20 16.94 -3.58
C ASP A 149 -18.42 18.03 -2.81
N ALA A 150 -19.14 18.96 -2.18
CA ALA A 150 -18.53 19.99 -1.35
C ALA A 150 -17.96 19.42 -0.03
N VAL A 151 -18.61 18.38 0.53
CA VAL A 151 -18.10 17.64 1.70
C VAL A 151 -16.82 16.92 1.35
N VAL A 152 -16.76 16.24 0.20
CA VAL A 152 -15.55 15.57 -0.28
C VAL A 152 -14.38 16.55 -0.42
N ALA A 153 -14.59 17.66 -1.14
CA ALA A 153 -13.55 18.68 -1.31
C ALA A 153 -13.14 19.35 0.03
N GLY A 154 -14.06 19.46 0.97
CA GLY A 154 -13.79 19.94 2.32
C GLY A 154 -12.96 18.94 3.13
N ALA A 155 -13.30 17.67 3.06
CA ALA A 155 -12.60 16.57 3.71
C ALA A 155 -11.16 16.42 3.20
N GLU A 156 -10.94 16.46 1.88
CA GLU A 156 -9.60 16.43 1.30
C GLU A 156 -8.69 17.54 1.82
N ARG A 157 -9.24 18.76 1.90
CA ARG A 157 -8.50 19.90 2.46
C ARG A 157 -8.20 19.72 3.94
N ALA A 158 -9.15 19.24 4.72
CA ALA A 158 -9.00 19.02 6.15
C ALA A 158 -7.96 17.92 6.44
N LEU A 159 -7.91 16.88 5.60
CA LEU A 159 -7.00 15.74 5.77
C LEU A 159 -5.68 15.87 5.01
N SER A 160 -5.41 16.98 4.33
CA SER A 160 -4.21 17.15 3.49
C SER A 160 -2.88 16.95 4.23
N GLY A 161 -2.86 17.11 5.55
CA GLY A 161 -1.70 16.86 6.43
C GLY A 161 -1.89 15.70 7.42
N ALA A 162 -3.07 15.09 7.43
CA ALA A 162 -3.38 14.01 8.37
C ALA A 162 -2.85 12.67 7.86
N ARG A 163 -2.47 11.80 8.80
CA ARG A 163 -1.99 10.42 8.52
C ARG A 163 -3.11 9.42 8.73
N TRP A 164 -4.30 9.72 8.24
CA TRP A 164 -5.43 8.82 8.37
C TRP A 164 -5.40 7.71 7.30
N LEU A 165 -5.69 6.49 7.73
CA LEU A 165 -5.83 5.31 6.89
C LEU A 165 -7.15 4.58 7.23
N PRO A 166 -7.84 3.98 6.25
CA PRO A 166 -8.93 3.07 6.53
C PRO A 166 -8.40 1.78 7.20
N ASP A 167 -9.22 1.08 7.96
CA ASP A 167 -8.81 -0.06 8.78
C ASP A 167 -8.12 -1.16 7.99
N CYS A 168 -8.52 -1.38 6.73
CA CYS A 168 -7.91 -2.37 5.84
C CYS A 168 -6.46 -2.04 5.43
N LEU A 169 -6.02 -0.80 5.58
CA LEU A 169 -4.64 -0.36 5.31
C LEU A 169 -3.82 -0.12 6.58
N ARG A 170 -4.42 -0.27 7.77
CA ARG A 170 -3.72 -0.13 9.04
C ARG A 170 -3.03 -1.45 9.42
N THR A 171 -1.72 -1.41 9.58
CA THR A 171 -0.96 -2.51 10.18
C THR A 171 -1.14 -2.53 11.71
N ALA A 172 -0.82 -3.64 12.36
CA ALA A 172 -0.89 -3.74 13.83
C ALA A 172 -0.09 -2.62 14.52
N SER A 173 1.10 -2.30 14.01
CA SER A 173 1.95 -1.24 14.55
C SER A 173 1.35 0.18 14.39
N THR A 174 0.56 0.42 13.35
CA THR A 174 -0.14 1.72 13.19
C THR A 174 -1.38 1.81 14.06
N ARG A 175 -2.06 0.70 14.35
CA ARG A 175 -3.20 0.65 15.28
C ARG A 175 -2.78 0.97 16.71
N ASP A 176 -1.67 0.41 17.17
CA ASP A 176 -1.15 0.66 18.53
C ASP A 176 -0.72 2.12 18.73
N SER A 177 -0.15 2.75 17.69
CA SER A 177 0.25 4.15 17.71
C SER A 177 -0.95 5.11 17.81
N ASP A 178 -2.05 4.81 17.12
CA ASP A 178 -3.29 5.61 17.17
C ASP A 178 -3.98 5.50 18.54
N THR A 179 -3.98 4.31 19.15
CA THR A 179 -4.55 4.09 20.48
C THR A 179 -3.77 4.84 21.54
N GLY A 180 -2.44 4.87 21.47
CA GLY A 180 -1.58 5.62 22.38
C GLY A 180 -1.76 7.14 22.27
N ALA A 181 -1.95 7.66 21.05
CA ALA A 181 -2.20 9.08 20.79
C ALA A 181 -3.59 9.53 21.28
N ALA A 182 -4.60 8.69 21.16
CA ALA A 182 -5.96 8.95 21.67
C ALA A 182 -6.00 8.98 23.19
N GLN A 183 -5.31 8.07 23.86
CA GLN A 183 -5.20 8.01 25.33
C GLN A 183 -4.44 9.21 25.90
N SER A 184 -3.38 9.67 25.20
CA SER A 184 -2.61 10.85 25.61
C SER A 184 -3.40 12.15 25.53
N ARG A 185 -4.29 12.28 24.52
CA ARG A 185 -5.20 13.44 24.38
C ARG A 185 -6.29 13.45 25.46
N ALA A 186 -6.86 12.29 25.77
CA ALA A 186 -7.89 12.17 26.80
C ALA A 186 -7.37 12.53 28.21
N SER A 187 -6.13 12.15 28.55
CA SER A 187 -5.49 12.49 29.83
C SER A 187 -5.16 13.98 29.95
N THR A 188 -4.83 14.65 28.86
CA THR A 188 -4.51 16.09 28.85
C THR A 188 -5.79 16.95 29.05
N ASP A 189 -6.93 16.52 28.48
CA ASP A 189 -8.21 17.21 28.64
C ASP A 189 -8.79 17.05 30.06
N GLU A 190 -8.55 15.90 30.70
CA GLU A 190 -9.00 15.64 32.07
C GLU A 190 -8.18 16.46 33.07
N GLU A 191 -6.87 16.61 32.87
CA GLU A 191 -5.97 17.45 33.68
C GLU A 191 -6.29 18.95 33.53
N ALA A 192 -6.61 19.41 32.32
CA ALA A 192 -7.00 20.79 32.06
C ALA A 192 -8.35 21.15 32.69
N SER A 193 -9.30 20.19 32.74
CA SER A 193 -10.60 20.38 33.37
C SER A 193 -10.52 20.39 34.89
N ALA A 194 -9.58 19.64 35.49
CA ALA A 194 -9.35 19.61 36.92
C ALA A 194 -8.65 20.89 37.50
N LEU A 195 -7.91 21.62 36.64
CA LEU A 195 -7.28 22.87 37.05
C LEU A 195 -8.22 24.10 36.95
N ALA A 196 -9.37 23.95 36.29
CA ALA A 196 -10.33 25.04 36.08
C ALA A 196 -11.52 25.02 37.06
N ALA A 197 -11.54 24.08 38.00
CA ALA A 197 -12.54 23.95 39.08
C ALA A 197 -11.97 24.33 40.44
#